data_1b80528040199437a62173e5c9e5d0ea
#
_entry.id   1b80528040199437a62173e5c9e5d0ea
#
_cell.length_a   1.000
_cell.length_b   1.000
_cell.length_c   1.000
_cell.angle_alpha   90.00
_cell.angle_beta   90.00
_cell.angle_gamma   90.00
#
_symmetry.space_group_name_H-M   'P 1'
#
loop_
_entity.id
_entity.type
_entity.pdbx_description
1 polymer ?
#
loop_
_entity_poly.entity_id
_entity_poly.type
_entity_poly.pdbx_seq_one_letter_code
_entity_poly.pdbx_strand_id
1 'polypeptide(L)'
;ATGNFNELNTIMFSEWVAGLLLKYPNLTLIIEKKSTGSTMIENLLLILPKHGIDPFKRIFNWVVDEYHVNNDFKKALETPLHHRDIQFYNKYKKYFGFATSGSGKQSRSSLYGKTLNNSLKYTANTVRDSLTIHQMSRLKKENGRIDHAPGEHDDSVIAYLLGYWFLTDAKNKHYYGIDSREVLSIVTTVELYLHGGAEAVNKTYRNAAIKREINILEDNKKSASSEYERIMLSNKIKYLEESLEDEVDNKLNQDKLLEEAKSYLKYTITKPISNLYGLDSTLLANKKKK
;
A
#
# COMPACT_ATOMS: atom_id res chain seq x y z
N ALA A 1 -6.37 8.80 -1.44
CA ALA A 1 -6.49 10.25 -1.25
C ALA A 1 -5.12 10.83 -0.94
N THR A 2 -4.78 11.94 -1.54
CA THR A 2 -3.56 12.72 -1.29
C THR A 2 -3.94 14.05 -0.64
N GLY A 3 -3.10 14.54 0.27
CA GLY A 3 -3.29 15.83 0.92
C GLY A 3 -1.93 16.53 1.08
N ASN A 4 -1.87 17.80 0.70
CA ASN A 4 -0.69 18.65 0.85
C ASN A 4 -1.00 19.75 1.86
N PHE A 5 -0.20 19.85 2.90
CA PHE A 5 -0.38 20.79 4.00
C PHE A 5 0.89 21.62 4.18
N ASN A 6 0.92 22.84 3.66
CA ASN A 6 2.09 23.72 3.75
C ASN A 6 1.96 24.80 4.84
N GLU A 7 0.74 25.01 5.38
CA GLU A 7 0.46 26.13 6.30
C GLU A 7 0.27 25.71 7.75
N LEU A 8 0.18 24.40 8.02
CA LEU A 8 0.02 23.90 9.39
C LEU A 8 1.36 23.81 10.10
N ASN A 9 1.43 24.31 11.34
CA ASN A 9 2.59 24.00 12.17
C ASN A 9 2.60 22.51 12.54
N THR A 10 3.77 21.99 12.89
CA THR A 10 3.97 20.53 13.14
C THR A 10 3.11 20.01 14.29
N ILE A 11 2.81 20.83 15.30
CA ILE A 11 1.97 20.43 16.44
C ILE A 11 0.53 20.19 15.95
N MET A 12 -0.07 21.20 15.31
CA MET A 12 -1.44 21.10 14.78
C MET A 12 -1.57 19.96 13.77
N PHE A 13 -0.54 19.76 12.93
CA PHE A 13 -0.53 18.65 11.99
C PHE A 13 -0.46 17.30 12.71
N SER A 14 0.34 17.19 13.78
CA SER A 14 0.40 15.97 14.60
C SER A 14 -0.94 15.66 15.29
N GLU A 15 -1.64 16.68 15.79
CA GLU A 15 -2.97 16.54 16.39
C GLU A 15 -4.01 16.10 15.36
N TRP A 16 -3.98 16.68 14.17
CA TRP A 16 -4.85 16.28 13.06
C TRP A 16 -4.61 14.83 12.66
N VAL A 17 -3.34 14.41 12.52
CA VAL A 17 -2.99 13.00 12.22
C VAL A 17 -3.40 12.08 13.34
N ALA A 18 -3.23 12.46 14.61
CA ALA A 18 -3.72 11.69 15.75
C ALA A 18 -5.24 11.51 15.68
N GLY A 19 -5.98 12.55 15.28
CA GLY A 19 -7.43 12.49 15.03
C GLY A 19 -7.79 11.47 13.94
N LEU A 20 -7.00 11.38 12.86
CA LEU A 20 -7.19 10.34 11.84
C LEU A 20 -6.93 8.94 12.40
N LEU A 21 -5.86 8.77 13.18
CA LEU A 21 -5.54 7.49 13.81
C LEU A 21 -6.60 7.04 14.82
N LEU A 22 -7.25 7.96 15.50
CA LEU A 22 -8.40 7.70 16.38
C LEU A 22 -9.64 7.27 15.57
N LYS A 23 -9.94 8.00 14.51
CA LYS A 23 -11.12 7.76 13.67
C LYS A 23 -11.02 6.44 12.89
N TYR A 24 -9.82 6.07 12.46
CA TYR A 24 -9.58 4.88 11.64
C TYR A 24 -8.68 3.87 12.36
N PRO A 25 -9.25 2.90 13.10
CA PRO A 25 -8.47 1.98 13.96
C PRO A 25 -7.50 1.08 13.19
N ASN A 26 -7.72 0.85 11.89
CA ASN A 26 -6.85 0.02 11.05
C ASN A 26 -5.85 0.85 10.22
N LEU A 27 -5.73 2.16 10.48
CA LEU A 27 -4.78 3.01 9.78
C LEU A 27 -3.38 2.84 10.37
N THR A 28 -2.39 2.58 9.54
CA THR A 28 -0.96 2.57 9.90
C THR A 28 -0.27 3.77 9.27
N LEU A 29 0.47 4.50 10.06
CA LEU A 29 1.21 5.69 9.64
C LEU A 29 2.67 5.34 9.36
N ILE A 30 3.19 5.76 8.21
CA ILE A 30 4.60 5.66 7.87
C ILE A 30 5.14 7.07 7.70
N ILE A 31 6.08 7.46 8.53
CA ILE A 31 6.64 8.82 8.55
C ILE A 31 8.07 8.76 8.04
N GLU A 32 8.40 9.62 7.08
CA GLU A 32 9.80 9.87 6.74
C GLU A 32 10.49 10.61 7.91
N LYS A 33 11.54 10.00 8.45
CA LYS A 33 12.28 10.53 9.59
C LYS A 33 13.32 11.57 9.15
N LYS A 34 12.84 12.69 8.64
CA LYS A 34 13.66 13.81 8.19
C LYS A 34 13.02 15.10 8.67
N SER A 35 13.82 16.05 9.22
CA SER A 35 13.31 17.36 9.62
C SER A 35 12.03 17.28 10.48
N THR A 36 10.91 17.80 9.98
CA THR A 36 9.61 17.85 10.65
C THR A 36 9.04 16.48 11.01
N GLY A 37 9.39 15.41 10.28
CA GLY A 37 8.93 14.07 10.57
C GLY A 37 9.39 13.54 11.92
N SER A 38 10.59 13.89 12.35
CA SER A 38 11.08 13.52 13.69
C SER A 38 10.29 14.20 14.80
N THR A 39 9.98 15.49 14.65
CA THR A 39 9.16 16.25 15.60
C THR A 39 7.72 15.70 15.64
N MET A 40 7.17 15.35 14.47
CA MET A 40 5.85 14.72 14.38
C MET A 40 5.80 13.40 15.13
N ILE A 41 6.83 12.55 15.00
CA ILE A 41 6.93 11.30 15.76
C ILE A 41 6.92 11.59 17.26
N GLU A 42 7.73 12.54 17.73
CA GLU A 42 7.78 12.91 19.15
C GLU A 42 6.40 13.36 19.67
N ASN A 43 5.71 14.22 18.94
CA ASN A 43 4.37 14.66 19.29
C ASN A 43 3.36 13.49 19.35
N LEU A 44 3.39 12.61 18.36
CA LEU A 44 2.48 11.46 18.33
C LEU A 44 2.74 10.45 19.45
N LEU A 45 4.02 10.26 19.85
CA LEU A 45 4.39 9.42 20.99
C LEU A 45 3.86 9.98 22.33
N LEU A 46 3.60 11.29 22.42
CA LEU A 46 2.97 11.93 23.58
C LEU A 46 1.44 11.92 23.50
N ILE A 47 0.88 12.08 22.31
CA ILE A 47 -0.58 12.22 22.10
C ILE A 47 -1.29 10.86 22.14
N LEU A 48 -0.80 9.88 21.37
CA LEU A 48 -1.50 8.60 21.17
C LEU A 48 -1.72 7.80 22.47
N PRO A 49 -0.73 7.67 23.38
CA PRO A 49 -0.92 6.95 24.64
C PRO A 49 -1.98 7.58 25.55
N LYS A 50 -2.14 8.92 25.54
CA LYS A 50 -3.20 9.62 26.29
C LYS A 50 -4.61 9.22 25.85
N HIS A 51 -4.74 8.77 24.61
CA HIS A 51 -5.99 8.27 24.03
C HIS A 51 -6.08 6.73 24.05
N GLY A 52 -5.22 6.03 24.79
CA GLY A 52 -5.21 4.58 24.89
C GLY A 52 -4.73 3.87 23.62
N ILE A 53 -4.09 4.59 22.69
CA ILE A 53 -3.57 4.03 21.44
C ILE A 53 -2.10 3.66 21.62
N ASP A 54 -1.75 2.42 21.26
CA ASP A 54 -0.37 1.96 21.24
C ASP A 54 0.37 2.48 20.00
N PRO A 55 1.35 3.40 20.15
CA PRO A 55 2.11 3.92 19.01
C PRO A 55 2.84 2.84 18.21
N PHE A 56 3.31 1.75 18.87
CA PHE A 56 3.98 0.65 18.17
C PHE A 56 3.07 -0.07 17.18
N LYS A 57 1.76 -0.07 17.41
CA LYS A 57 0.77 -0.67 16.51
C LYS A 57 0.26 0.26 15.42
N ARG A 58 0.56 1.55 15.53
CA ARG A 58 -0.07 2.56 14.67
C ARG A 58 0.94 3.36 13.84
N ILE A 59 2.19 3.40 14.26
CA ILE A 59 3.26 4.07 13.54
C ILE A 59 4.31 3.03 13.18
N PHE A 60 4.70 2.97 11.91
CA PHE A 60 5.79 2.10 11.47
C PHE A 60 7.04 2.33 12.31
N ASN A 61 7.63 1.22 12.79
CA ASN A 61 8.83 1.25 13.62
C ASN A 61 9.65 -0.04 13.45
N TRP A 62 10.95 0.10 13.59
CA TRP A 62 11.91 -1.01 13.47
C TRP A 62 11.88 -1.96 14.68
N VAL A 63 11.33 -1.54 15.80
CA VAL A 63 11.13 -2.41 16.97
C VAL A 63 10.23 -3.57 16.59
N VAL A 64 9.12 -3.29 15.91
CA VAL A 64 8.20 -4.33 15.38
C VAL A 64 8.86 -5.15 14.28
N ASP A 65 9.60 -4.52 13.37
CA ASP A 65 10.20 -5.22 12.23
C ASP A 65 11.32 -6.20 12.65
N GLU A 66 12.00 -5.92 13.76
CA GLU A 66 13.17 -6.66 14.22
C GLU A 66 13.01 -7.34 15.60
N TYR A 67 11.80 -7.40 16.16
CA TYR A 67 11.60 -7.96 17.52
C TYR A 67 12.01 -9.44 17.64
N HIS A 68 11.98 -10.19 16.54
CA HIS A 68 12.40 -11.60 16.56
C HIS A 68 13.91 -11.79 16.77
N VAL A 69 14.71 -10.81 16.39
CA VAL A 69 16.18 -10.87 16.51
C VAL A 69 16.73 -10.05 17.65
N ASN A 70 15.89 -9.25 18.33
CA ASN A 70 16.30 -8.38 19.43
C ASN A 70 15.38 -8.56 20.65
N ASN A 71 15.93 -9.17 21.71
CA ASN A 71 15.19 -9.44 22.94
C ASN A 71 14.69 -8.14 23.66
N ASP A 72 15.42 -7.04 23.55
CA ASP A 72 14.97 -5.75 24.13
C ASP A 72 13.73 -5.22 23.40
N PHE A 73 13.63 -5.46 22.10
CA PHE A 73 12.45 -5.09 21.31
C PHE A 73 11.24 -5.96 21.67
N LYS A 74 11.47 -7.26 21.85
CA LYS A 74 10.43 -8.18 22.33
C LYS A 74 9.87 -7.71 23.68
N LYS A 75 10.73 -7.43 24.66
CA LYS A 75 10.35 -6.90 25.98
C LYS A 75 9.60 -5.57 25.86
N ALA A 76 10.03 -4.68 24.96
CA ALA A 76 9.35 -3.40 24.75
C ALA A 76 7.91 -3.60 24.25
N LEU A 77 7.68 -4.54 23.34
CA LEU A 77 6.35 -4.83 22.81
C LEU A 77 5.45 -5.55 23.82
N GLU A 78 6.03 -6.37 24.71
CA GLU A 78 5.34 -7.07 25.79
C GLU A 78 5.00 -6.15 26.98
N THR A 79 5.68 -4.99 27.12
CA THR A 79 5.39 -4.02 28.18
C THR A 79 3.97 -3.46 28.00
N PRO A 80 3.08 -3.55 29.01
CA PRO A 80 1.73 -3.00 28.92
C PRO A 80 1.72 -1.49 28.68
N LEU A 81 0.73 -0.98 27.93
CA LEU A 81 0.65 0.43 27.52
C LEU A 81 0.69 1.40 28.73
N HIS A 82 0.00 1.05 29.82
CA HIS A 82 -0.04 1.86 31.04
C HIS A 82 1.27 1.92 31.83
N HIS A 83 2.25 1.07 31.52
CA HIS A 83 3.61 1.12 32.07
C HIS A 83 4.60 1.86 31.16
N ARG A 84 4.14 2.34 29.99
CA ARG A 84 5.00 3.04 29.03
C ARG A 84 4.90 4.56 29.25
N ASP A 85 5.83 5.07 30.01
CA ASP A 85 5.97 6.50 30.28
C ASP A 85 6.76 7.23 29.16
N ILE A 86 6.97 8.52 29.32
CA ILE A 86 7.76 9.34 28.37
C ILE A 86 9.20 8.82 28.25
N GLN A 87 9.80 8.34 29.35
CA GLN A 87 11.19 7.84 29.32
C GLN A 87 11.28 6.56 28.50
N PHE A 88 10.27 5.67 28.63
CA PHE A 88 10.15 4.49 27.78
C PHE A 88 10.13 4.87 26.31
N TYR A 89 9.26 5.79 25.89
CA TYR A 89 9.19 6.19 24.48
C TYR A 89 10.47 6.89 24.01
N ASN A 90 11.13 7.70 24.84
CA ASN A 90 12.41 8.33 24.52
C ASN A 90 13.52 7.32 24.20
N LYS A 91 13.52 6.17 24.88
CA LYS A 91 14.46 5.06 24.58
C LYS A 91 14.26 4.50 23.17
N TYR A 92 13.00 4.41 22.72
CA TYR A 92 12.65 3.74 21.46
C TYR A 92 12.32 4.70 20.32
N LYS A 93 12.19 6.03 20.55
CA LYS A 93 11.80 7.00 19.51
C LYS A 93 12.69 6.97 18.27
N LYS A 94 13.96 6.65 18.43
CA LYS A 94 14.92 6.53 17.32
C LYS A 94 14.57 5.43 16.32
N TYR A 95 13.73 4.47 16.68
CA TYR A 95 13.32 3.36 15.85
C TYR A 95 11.98 3.60 15.13
N PHE A 96 11.25 4.67 15.48
CA PHE A 96 10.03 5.05 14.79
C PHE A 96 10.32 5.77 13.48
N GLY A 97 9.46 5.53 12.49
CA GLY A 97 9.57 6.13 11.18
C GLY A 97 10.64 5.51 10.28
N PHE A 98 10.70 5.97 9.06
CA PHE A 98 11.60 5.50 8.03
C PHE A 98 12.72 6.52 7.80
N ALA A 99 13.96 6.11 8.00
CA ALA A 99 15.13 6.99 7.80
C ALA A 99 15.58 6.91 6.34
N THR A 100 15.36 7.97 5.57
CA THR A 100 15.82 8.07 4.17
C THR A 100 17.27 8.53 4.06
N SER A 101 17.87 8.99 5.15
CA SER A 101 19.28 9.40 5.22
C SER A 101 20.20 8.21 5.51
N GLY A 102 21.34 8.17 4.86
CA GLY A 102 22.36 7.14 5.05
C GLY A 102 22.53 6.18 3.88
N SER A 103 23.36 5.15 4.12
CA SER A 103 23.60 4.05 3.15
C SER A 103 22.96 2.77 3.67
N GLY A 104 22.38 1.96 2.77
CA GLY A 104 21.80 0.66 3.11
C GLY A 104 20.40 0.43 2.53
N LYS A 105 19.75 -0.66 2.98
CA LYS A 105 18.43 -1.08 2.48
C LYS A 105 17.31 -0.06 2.71
N GLN A 106 17.52 0.87 3.61
CA GLN A 106 16.56 1.90 4.05
C GLN A 106 16.89 3.29 3.51
N SER A 107 17.93 3.40 2.68
CA SER A 107 18.34 4.68 2.13
C SER A 107 17.41 5.17 1.03
N ARG A 108 17.42 6.48 0.79
CA ARG A 108 16.76 7.10 -0.37
C ARG A 108 17.21 6.43 -1.67
N SER A 109 18.49 6.10 -1.79
CA SER A 109 19.03 5.36 -2.94
C SER A 109 18.40 3.98 -3.13
N SER A 110 18.09 3.27 -2.05
CA SER A 110 17.40 1.98 -2.12
C SER A 110 15.93 2.14 -2.54
N LEU A 111 15.24 3.15 -2.01
CA LEU A 111 13.87 3.47 -2.43
C LEU A 111 13.82 3.79 -3.92
N TYR A 112 14.67 4.67 -4.41
CA TYR A 112 14.71 5.04 -5.83
C TYR A 112 15.29 3.96 -6.75
N GLY A 113 16.20 3.12 -6.26
CA GLY A 113 16.76 2.02 -7.02
C GLY A 113 15.77 0.87 -7.18
N LYS A 114 15.57 0.11 -6.10
CA LYS A 114 14.76 -1.11 -6.12
C LYS A 114 13.26 -0.83 -6.07
N THR A 115 12.83 -0.01 -5.09
CA THR A 115 11.40 0.17 -4.79
C THR A 115 10.69 0.92 -5.91
N LEU A 116 11.28 2.00 -6.44
CA LEU A 116 10.70 2.74 -7.57
C LEU A 116 10.55 1.85 -8.81
N ASN A 117 11.60 1.11 -9.19
CA ASN A 117 11.54 0.24 -10.37
C ASN A 117 10.45 -0.83 -10.24
N ASN A 118 10.34 -1.44 -9.04
CA ASN A 118 9.30 -2.44 -8.79
C ASN A 118 7.90 -1.80 -8.77
N SER A 119 7.75 -0.64 -8.14
CA SER A 119 6.48 0.06 -8.09
C SER A 119 5.99 0.47 -9.49
N LEU A 120 6.87 1.00 -10.33
CA LEU A 120 6.53 1.36 -11.71
C LEU A 120 6.14 0.12 -12.53
N LYS A 121 6.80 -1.01 -12.31
CA LYS A 121 6.47 -2.25 -13.02
C LYS A 121 5.10 -2.81 -12.67
N TYR A 122 4.71 -2.76 -11.39
CA TYR A 122 3.53 -3.46 -10.89
C TYR A 122 2.35 -2.55 -10.55
N THR A 123 2.56 -1.27 -10.27
CA THR A 123 1.54 -0.35 -9.77
C THR A 123 1.49 1.01 -10.47
N ALA A 124 2.27 1.22 -11.55
CA ALA A 124 2.28 2.51 -12.26
C ALA A 124 0.88 2.95 -12.70
N ASN A 125 0.08 2.01 -13.19
CA ASN A 125 -1.28 2.28 -13.69
C ASN A 125 -2.26 2.65 -12.57
N THR A 126 -1.92 2.42 -11.31
CA THR A 126 -2.77 2.74 -10.15
C THR A 126 -2.51 4.12 -9.58
N VAL A 127 -1.38 4.75 -9.93
CA VAL A 127 -1.04 6.10 -9.50
C VAL A 127 -1.87 7.11 -10.29
N ARG A 128 -2.83 7.75 -9.63
CA ARG A 128 -3.75 8.71 -10.26
C ARG A 128 -3.54 10.14 -9.79
N ASP A 129 -2.72 10.35 -8.77
CA ASP A 129 -2.41 11.67 -8.25
C ASP A 129 -1.50 12.43 -9.21
N SER A 130 -1.99 13.55 -9.74
CA SER A 130 -1.27 14.35 -10.74
C SER A 130 0.04 14.92 -10.20
N LEU A 131 0.09 15.29 -8.91
CA LEU A 131 1.31 15.81 -8.29
C LEU A 131 2.37 14.73 -8.19
N THR A 132 1.99 13.53 -7.75
CA THR A 132 2.92 12.39 -7.66
C THR A 132 3.47 12.03 -9.06
N ILE A 133 2.61 11.98 -10.08
CA ILE A 133 3.03 11.73 -11.47
C ILE A 133 3.97 12.82 -11.97
N HIS A 134 3.64 14.09 -11.69
CA HIS A 134 4.49 15.23 -12.07
C HIS A 134 5.87 15.12 -11.41
N GLN A 135 5.92 14.90 -10.09
CA GLN A 135 7.17 14.77 -9.37
C GLN A 135 7.99 13.54 -9.85
N MET A 136 7.34 12.40 -10.14
CA MET A 136 8.01 11.23 -10.72
C MET A 136 8.65 11.55 -12.08
N SER A 137 7.98 12.30 -12.93
CA SER A 137 8.48 12.69 -14.27
C SER A 137 9.68 13.65 -14.22
N ARG A 138 9.90 14.33 -13.09
CA ARG A 138 10.99 15.27 -12.86
C ARG A 138 12.21 14.65 -12.16
N LEU A 139 12.15 13.36 -11.82
CA LEU A 139 13.30 12.65 -11.26
C LEU A 139 14.42 12.56 -12.32
N LYS A 140 15.63 12.83 -11.90
CA LYS A 140 16.84 12.73 -12.72
C LYS A 140 17.82 11.71 -12.14
N LYS A 141 18.54 11.04 -13.02
CA LYS A 141 19.64 10.17 -12.62
C LYS A 141 20.96 10.88 -12.91
N GLU A 142 21.65 11.28 -11.84
CA GLU A 142 22.97 11.92 -11.91
C GLU A 142 23.96 11.13 -11.04
N ASN A 143 25.15 10.86 -11.57
CA ASN A 143 26.21 10.14 -10.85
C ASN A 143 25.75 8.81 -10.20
N GLY A 144 24.86 8.09 -10.88
CA GLY A 144 24.33 6.82 -10.37
C GLY A 144 23.24 6.94 -9.28
N ARG A 145 22.89 8.15 -8.87
CA ARG A 145 21.81 8.43 -7.92
C ARG A 145 20.59 9.00 -8.64
N ILE A 146 19.40 8.63 -8.16
CA ILE A 146 18.16 9.24 -8.62
C ILE A 146 17.76 10.27 -7.56
N ASP A 147 17.46 11.48 -8.00
CA ASP A 147 17.03 12.60 -7.16
C ASP A 147 16.11 13.53 -7.94
N HIS A 148 15.46 14.48 -7.25
CA HIS A 148 14.70 15.53 -7.93
C HIS A 148 15.64 16.54 -8.62
N ALA A 149 15.16 17.25 -9.65
CA ALA A 149 15.89 18.34 -10.26
C ALA A 149 16.04 19.51 -9.26
N PRO A 150 17.09 20.35 -9.39
CA PRO A 150 17.26 21.52 -8.54
C PRO A 150 16.00 22.41 -8.58
N GLY A 151 15.49 22.81 -7.40
CA GLY A 151 14.27 23.61 -7.24
C GLY A 151 12.96 22.83 -7.32
N GLU A 152 13.01 21.53 -7.54
CA GLU A 152 11.84 20.63 -7.56
C GLU A 152 11.72 19.90 -6.22
N HIS A 153 10.57 19.24 -6.02
CA HIS A 153 10.26 18.43 -4.84
C HIS A 153 9.92 17.00 -5.25
N ASP A 154 10.08 16.07 -4.31
CA ASP A 154 9.75 14.66 -4.51
C ASP A 154 8.99 14.04 -3.31
N ASP A 155 8.44 14.87 -2.44
CA ASP A 155 7.80 14.44 -1.21
C ASP A 155 6.64 13.47 -1.45
N SER A 156 5.82 13.71 -2.48
CA SER A 156 4.72 12.81 -2.86
C SER A 156 5.24 11.47 -3.40
N VAL A 157 6.37 11.49 -4.12
CA VAL A 157 7.03 10.27 -4.62
C VAL A 157 7.57 9.46 -3.45
N ILE A 158 8.25 10.09 -2.50
CA ILE A 158 8.76 9.43 -1.29
C ILE A 158 7.59 8.82 -0.51
N ALA A 159 6.50 9.57 -0.27
CA ALA A 159 5.32 9.07 0.43
C ALA A 159 4.73 7.83 -0.26
N TYR A 160 4.58 7.84 -1.58
CA TYR A 160 4.14 6.70 -2.37
C TYR A 160 5.11 5.50 -2.24
N LEU A 161 6.41 5.73 -2.36
CA LEU A 161 7.42 4.69 -2.27
C LEU A 161 7.51 4.07 -0.87
N LEU A 162 7.31 4.85 0.19
CA LEU A 162 7.24 4.34 1.56
C LEU A 162 6.04 3.41 1.75
N GLY A 163 4.87 3.77 1.22
CA GLY A 163 3.68 2.91 1.22
C GLY A 163 3.93 1.61 0.47
N TYR A 164 4.48 1.68 -0.74
CA TYR A 164 4.81 0.52 -1.55
C TYR A 164 5.84 -0.38 -0.86
N TRP A 165 6.94 0.21 -0.36
CA TRP A 165 7.98 -0.50 0.38
C TRP A 165 7.42 -1.23 1.61
N PHE A 166 6.55 -0.55 2.37
CA PHE A 166 5.93 -1.17 3.54
C PHE A 166 5.11 -2.41 3.16
N LEU A 167 4.31 -2.33 2.11
CA LEU A 167 3.50 -3.46 1.65
C LEU A 167 4.34 -4.62 1.10
N THR A 168 5.50 -4.35 0.50
CA THR A 168 6.33 -5.38 -0.14
C THR A 168 7.45 -5.91 0.74
N ASP A 169 8.19 -5.03 1.39
CA ASP A 169 9.46 -5.35 2.04
C ASP A 169 9.42 -5.34 3.59
N ALA A 170 8.48 -4.64 4.25
CA ALA A 170 8.36 -4.68 5.71
C ALA A 170 8.00 -6.09 6.22
N LYS A 171 8.62 -6.50 7.34
CA LYS A 171 8.58 -7.90 7.77
C LYS A 171 7.31 -8.26 8.54
N ASN A 172 6.95 -7.52 9.56
CA ASN A 172 5.91 -7.88 10.53
C ASN A 172 4.61 -7.09 10.33
N LYS A 173 4.14 -6.98 9.07
CA LYS A 173 2.93 -6.23 8.69
C LYS A 173 1.67 -6.65 9.44
N HIS A 174 1.57 -7.93 9.77
CA HIS A 174 0.46 -8.48 10.55
C HIS A 174 0.33 -7.83 11.94
N TYR A 175 1.44 -7.33 12.51
CA TYR A 175 1.40 -6.63 13.80
C TYR A 175 0.60 -5.33 13.73
N TYR A 176 0.56 -4.71 12.58
CA TYR A 176 -0.25 -3.51 12.28
C TYR A 176 -1.66 -3.87 11.79
N GLY A 177 -2.03 -5.15 11.79
CA GLY A 177 -3.31 -5.61 11.25
C GLY A 177 -3.40 -5.58 9.73
N ILE A 178 -2.26 -5.54 9.03
CA ILE A 178 -2.22 -5.46 7.57
C ILE A 178 -1.86 -6.83 6.98
N ASP A 179 -2.79 -7.40 6.22
CA ASP A 179 -2.50 -8.52 5.33
C ASP A 179 -2.15 -7.99 3.93
N SER A 180 -0.87 -8.12 3.57
CA SER A 180 -0.38 -7.67 2.26
C SER A 180 -1.03 -8.40 1.10
N ARG A 181 -1.44 -9.65 1.30
CA ARG A 181 -2.12 -10.44 0.26
C ARG A 181 -3.51 -9.88 -0.01
N GLU A 182 -4.22 -9.50 1.03
CA GLU A 182 -5.53 -8.86 0.91
C GLU A 182 -5.41 -7.51 0.20
N VAL A 183 -4.47 -6.66 0.62
CA VAL A 183 -4.26 -5.35 -0.01
C VAL A 183 -3.87 -5.49 -1.47
N LEU A 184 -2.94 -6.40 -1.80
CA LEU A 184 -2.52 -6.63 -3.19
C LEU A 184 -3.64 -7.27 -4.03
N SER A 185 -4.48 -8.12 -3.44
CA SER A 185 -5.64 -8.68 -4.14
C SER A 185 -6.69 -7.62 -4.46
N ILE A 186 -6.90 -6.63 -3.59
CA ILE A 186 -7.78 -5.49 -3.84
C ILE A 186 -7.27 -4.67 -5.04
N VAL A 187 -5.96 -4.45 -5.15
CA VAL A 187 -5.38 -3.75 -6.31
C VAL A 187 -5.62 -4.53 -7.60
N THR A 188 -5.35 -5.83 -7.59
CA THR A 188 -5.63 -6.72 -8.74
C THR A 188 -7.11 -6.74 -9.09
N THR A 189 -7.99 -6.64 -8.10
CA THR A 189 -9.44 -6.60 -8.28
C THR A 189 -9.90 -5.31 -8.92
N VAL A 190 -9.33 -4.17 -8.51
CA VAL A 190 -9.65 -2.88 -9.13
C VAL A 190 -9.24 -2.89 -10.61
N GLU A 191 -8.10 -3.50 -10.95
CA GLU A 191 -7.70 -3.69 -12.34
C GLU A 191 -8.66 -4.61 -13.10
N LEU A 192 -9.07 -5.74 -12.52
CA LEU A 192 -10.07 -6.63 -13.07
C LEU A 192 -11.43 -5.93 -13.21
N TYR A 193 -11.82 -5.10 -12.25
CA TYR A 193 -13.06 -4.32 -12.29
C TYR A 193 -13.06 -3.30 -13.43
N LEU A 194 -11.90 -2.69 -13.69
CA LEU A 194 -11.72 -1.75 -14.78
C LEU A 194 -11.71 -2.44 -16.16
N HIS A 195 -11.33 -3.72 -16.22
CA HIS A 195 -11.14 -4.48 -17.45
C HIS A 195 -12.23 -5.54 -17.72
N GLY A 196 -12.98 -6.00 -16.72
CA GLY A 196 -13.92 -7.13 -16.87
C GLY A 196 -15.35 -6.90 -16.41
N GLY A 197 -15.67 -5.72 -15.85
CA GLY A 197 -17.00 -5.44 -15.27
C GLY A 197 -17.22 -6.11 -13.89
N ALA A 198 -18.25 -5.63 -13.18
CA ALA A 198 -18.56 -6.04 -11.79
C ALA A 198 -18.90 -7.54 -11.65
N GLU A 199 -19.49 -8.14 -12.69
CA GLU A 199 -19.90 -9.55 -12.67
C GLU A 199 -18.72 -10.52 -12.77
N ALA A 200 -17.75 -10.26 -13.64
CA ALA A 200 -16.56 -11.10 -13.78
C ALA A 200 -15.69 -11.09 -12.52
N VAL A 201 -15.60 -9.93 -11.87
CA VAL A 201 -14.88 -9.76 -10.60
C VAL A 201 -15.54 -10.54 -9.48
N ASN A 202 -16.85 -10.41 -9.32
CA ASN A 202 -17.62 -11.14 -8.31
C ASN A 202 -17.50 -12.66 -8.50
N LYS A 203 -17.54 -13.13 -9.74
CA LYS A 203 -17.38 -14.54 -10.09
C LYS A 203 -16.01 -15.08 -9.71
N THR A 204 -14.95 -14.38 -10.07
CA THR A 204 -13.56 -14.76 -9.75
C THR A 204 -13.29 -14.75 -8.23
N TYR A 205 -13.82 -13.76 -7.50
CA TYR A 205 -13.72 -13.73 -6.04
C TYR A 205 -14.46 -14.87 -5.37
N ARG A 206 -15.67 -15.14 -5.81
CA ARG A 206 -16.49 -16.23 -5.30
C ARG A 206 -15.79 -17.56 -5.52
N ASN A 207 -15.28 -17.81 -6.72
CA ASN A 207 -14.53 -19.02 -7.03
C ASN A 207 -13.23 -19.13 -6.23
N ALA A 208 -12.50 -18.04 -6.05
CA ALA A 208 -11.29 -18.03 -5.24
C ALA A 208 -11.57 -18.29 -3.74
N ALA A 209 -12.66 -17.75 -3.20
CA ALA A 209 -13.09 -18.02 -1.83
C ALA A 209 -13.52 -19.49 -1.66
N ILE A 210 -14.29 -20.03 -2.60
CA ILE A 210 -14.70 -21.44 -2.60
C ILE A 210 -13.50 -22.37 -2.69
N LYS A 211 -12.53 -22.12 -3.59
CA LYS A 211 -11.30 -22.90 -3.72
C LYS A 211 -10.47 -22.90 -2.44
N ARG A 212 -10.41 -21.76 -1.71
CA ARG A 212 -9.75 -21.69 -0.39
C ARG A 212 -10.45 -22.54 0.66
N GLU A 213 -11.77 -22.49 0.71
CA GLU A 213 -12.56 -23.29 1.64
C GLU A 213 -12.41 -24.79 1.34
N ILE A 214 -12.40 -25.21 0.08
CA ILE A 214 -12.12 -26.58 -0.34
C ILE A 214 -10.76 -27.05 0.18
N ASN A 215 -9.68 -26.28 0.01
CA ASN A 215 -8.35 -26.62 0.48
C ASN A 215 -8.30 -26.82 2.01
N ILE A 216 -8.98 -25.95 2.77
CA ILE A 216 -9.09 -26.07 4.23
C ILE A 216 -9.83 -27.36 4.62
N LEU A 217 -10.93 -27.67 3.92
CA LEU A 217 -11.72 -28.89 4.17
C LEU A 217 -10.96 -30.15 3.77
N GLU A 218 -10.14 -30.11 2.72
CA GLU A 218 -9.25 -31.20 2.33
C GLU A 218 -8.19 -31.49 3.40
N ASP A 219 -7.57 -30.45 3.95
CA ASP A 219 -6.59 -30.60 5.03
C ASP A 219 -7.25 -31.12 6.31
N ASN A 220 -8.44 -30.65 6.65
CA ASN A 220 -9.23 -31.18 7.75
C ASN A 220 -9.62 -32.65 7.53
N LYS A 221 -9.97 -33.03 6.29
CA LYS A 221 -10.28 -34.41 5.93
C LYS A 221 -9.09 -35.36 6.10
N LYS A 222 -7.85 -34.89 5.79
CA LYS A 222 -6.61 -35.66 6.02
C LYS A 222 -6.36 -35.89 7.52
N SER A 223 -6.71 -34.94 8.36
CA SER A 223 -6.54 -34.99 9.81
C SER A 223 -7.71 -35.60 10.58
N ALA A 224 -8.84 -35.89 9.91
CA ALA A 224 -10.05 -36.43 10.52
C ALA A 224 -9.82 -37.81 11.12
N SER A 225 -10.23 -37.99 12.38
CA SER A 225 -10.05 -39.23 13.14
C SER A 225 -11.15 -40.29 12.91
N SER A 226 -12.30 -39.89 12.39
CA SER A 226 -13.49 -40.71 12.20
C SER A 226 -13.85 -40.81 10.70
N GLU A 227 -14.29 -42.01 10.30
CA GLU A 227 -14.78 -42.26 8.93
C GLU A 227 -16.06 -41.45 8.62
N TYR A 228 -16.91 -41.29 9.61
CA TYR A 228 -18.10 -40.45 9.51
C TYR A 228 -17.74 -38.96 9.21
N GLU A 229 -16.76 -38.44 9.92
CA GLU A 229 -16.26 -37.07 9.69
C GLU A 229 -15.67 -36.91 8.29
N ARG A 230 -14.91 -37.90 7.80
CA ARG A 230 -14.37 -37.88 6.42
C ARG A 230 -15.47 -37.86 5.35
N ILE A 231 -16.55 -38.61 5.56
CA ILE A 231 -17.68 -38.64 4.64
C ILE A 231 -18.40 -37.27 4.65
N MET A 232 -18.63 -36.70 5.82
CA MET A 232 -19.26 -35.37 5.95
C MET A 232 -18.43 -34.28 5.27
N LEU A 233 -17.11 -34.27 5.48
CA LEU A 233 -16.20 -33.31 4.83
C LEU A 233 -16.17 -33.53 3.30
N SER A 234 -16.17 -34.80 2.85
CA SER A 234 -16.23 -35.11 1.39
C SER A 234 -17.49 -34.60 0.74
N ASN A 235 -18.64 -34.76 1.39
CA ASN A 235 -19.90 -34.24 0.87
C ASN A 235 -19.93 -32.71 0.80
N LYS A 236 -19.33 -32.04 1.81
CA LYS A 236 -19.22 -30.59 1.82
C LYS A 236 -18.27 -30.09 0.71
N ILE A 237 -17.14 -30.76 0.50
CA ILE A 237 -16.21 -30.46 -0.61
C ILE A 237 -16.92 -30.59 -1.94
N LYS A 238 -17.61 -31.72 -2.18
CA LYS A 238 -18.35 -31.95 -3.41
C LYS A 238 -19.41 -30.87 -3.69
N TYR A 239 -20.16 -30.46 -2.67
CA TYR A 239 -21.12 -29.37 -2.79
C TYR A 239 -20.46 -28.02 -3.17
N LEU A 240 -19.28 -27.74 -2.60
CA LEU A 240 -18.54 -26.53 -2.96
C LEU A 240 -17.94 -26.60 -4.37
N GLU A 241 -17.46 -27.79 -4.80
CA GLU A 241 -16.99 -28.00 -6.18
C GLU A 241 -18.11 -27.81 -7.20
N GLU A 242 -19.30 -28.32 -6.93
CA GLU A 242 -20.48 -28.14 -7.77
C GLU A 242 -20.96 -26.67 -7.83
N SER A 243 -20.62 -25.86 -6.81
CA SER A 243 -20.95 -24.44 -6.76
C SER A 243 -19.89 -23.54 -7.44
N LEU A 244 -18.77 -24.11 -7.91
CA LEU A 244 -17.81 -23.40 -8.74
C LEU A 244 -18.45 -23.11 -10.10
N GLU A 245 -18.56 -21.86 -10.45
CA GLU A 245 -19.04 -21.44 -11.75
C GLU A 245 -17.96 -21.70 -12.82
N ASP A 246 -18.36 -22.32 -13.94
CA ASP A 246 -17.44 -22.74 -15.00
C ASP A 246 -16.53 -21.62 -15.50
N GLU A 247 -15.23 -21.90 -15.55
CA GLU A 247 -14.21 -20.99 -16.09
C GLU A 247 -14.20 -20.97 -17.64
N VAL A 248 -15.07 -21.74 -18.28
CA VAL A 248 -15.06 -21.97 -19.73
C VAL A 248 -15.33 -20.71 -20.56
N ASP A 249 -16.00 -19.70 -19.99
CA ASP A 249 -16.28 -18.42 -20.68
C ASP A 249 -15.09 -17.43 -20.70
N ASN A 250 -14.03 -17.68 -19.91
CA ASN A 250 -12.94 -16.72 -19.79
C ASN A 250 -12.01 -16.63 -21.02
N LYS A 251 -11.87 -17.70 -21.83
CA LYS A 251 -11.06 -17.64 -23.05
C LYS A 251 -11.75 -16.86 -24.18
N LEU A 252 -13.05 -17.05 -24.34
CA LEU A 252 -13.84 -16.30 -25.32
C LEU A 252 -13.98 -14.82 -24.95
N ASN A 253 -14.02 -14.50 -23.66
CA ASN A 253 -14.03 -13.13 -23.16
C ASN A 253 -12.66 -12.44 -23.23
N GLN A 254 -11.55 -13.17 -23.09
CA GLN A 254 -10.21 -12.57 -23.22
C GLN A 254 -9.94 -12.04 -24.63
N ASP A 255 -10.33 -12.77 -25.68
CA ASP A 255 -10.15 -12.31 -27.05
C ASP A 255 -11.07 -11.13 -27.39
N LYS A 256 -12.31 -11.15 -26.91
CA LYS A 256 -13.24 -10.02 -27.03
C LYS A 256 -12.76 -8.77 -26.26
N LEU A 257 -12.26 -8.94 -25.04
CA LEU A 257 -11.69 -7.88 -24.22
C LEU A 257 -10.39 -7.32 -24.85
N LEU A 258 -9.59 -8.19 -25.50
CA LEU A 258 -8.38 -7.75 -26.20
C LEU A 258 -8.74 -6.95 -27.46
N GLU A 259 -9.79 -7.30 -28.16
CA GLU A 259 -10.33 -6.55 -29.30
C GLU A 259 -10.95 -5.22 -28.88
N GLU A 260 -11.73 -5.21 -27.79
CA GLU A 260 -12.28 -3.99 -27.21
C GLU A 260 -11.18 -3.06 -26.68
N ALA A 261 -10.17 -3.60 -26.00
CA ALA A 261 -9.00 -2.81 -25.55
C ALA A 261 -8.20 -2.24 -26.73
N LYS A 262 -8.02 -3.02 -27.82
CA LYS A 262 -7.40 -2.53 -29.05
C LYS A 262 -8.24 -1.46 -29.73
N SER A 263 -9.56 -1.58 -29.74
CA SER A 263 -10.46 -0.56 -30.29
C SER A 263 -10.44 0.73 -29.43
N TYR A 264 -10.38 0.60 -28.11
CA TYR A 264 -10.27 1.72 -27.17
C TYR A 264 -8.92 2.47 -27.30
N LEU A 265 -7.81 1.71 -27.42
CA LEU A 265 -6.48 2.28 -27.70
C LEU A 265 -6.45 3.01 -29.05
N LYS A 266 -7.07 2.43 -30.09
CA LYS A 266 -7.16 3.06 -31.39
C LYS A 266 -7.99 4.36 -31.36
N TYR A 267 -9.05 4.38 -30.54
CA TYR A 267 -9.90 5.56 -30.35
C TYR A 267 -9.21 6.66 -29.51
N THR A 268 -8.38 6.29 -28.53
CA THR A 268 -7.63 7.24 -27.69
C THR A 268 -6.45 7.86 -28.44
N ILE A 269 -5.80 7.10 -29.32
CA ILE A 269 -4.67 7.59 -30.13
C ILE A 269 -5.13 8.57 -31.22
N THR A 270 -6.38 8.45 -31.69
CA THR A 270 -6.95 9.34 -32.73
C THR A 270 -7.55 10.63 -32.17
N LYS A 271 -7.74 10.78 -30.85
CA LYS A 271 -8.17 12.04 -30.25
C LYS A 271 -6.97 12.89 -29.86
N PRO A 272 -6.92 14.17 -30.25
CA PRO A 272 -5.87 15.07 -29.79
C PRO A 272 -5.91 15.15 -28.26
N ILE A 273 -4.73 15.12 -27.64
CA ILE A 273 -4.51 15.11 -26.18
C ILE A 273 -5.25 16.24 -25.46
N SER A 274 -5.53 17.36 -26.14
CA SER A 274 -6.33 18.49 -25.65
C SER A 274 -7.75 18.11 -25.20
N ASN A 275 -8.36 17.07 -25.77
CA ASN A 275 -9.71 16.65 -25.42
C ASN A 275 -9.80 15.67 -24.25
N LEU A 276 -8.67 15.06 -23.86
CA LEU A 276 -8.62 14.12 -22.73
C LEU A 276 -8.58 14.82 -21.37
N TYR A 277 -8.12 16.07 -21.31
CA TYR A 277 -7.90 16.81 -20.06
C TYR A 277 -8.68 18.13 -19.96
N GLY A 278 -9.62 18.40 -20.87
CA GLY A 278 -10.40 19.65 -20.85
C GLY A 278 -9.54 20.93 -21.01
N LEU A 279 -8.31 20.79 -21.51
CA LEU A 279 -7.44 21.94 -21.79
C LEU A 279 -7.78 22.53 -23.13
N ASP A 280 -8.23 23.78 -23.07
CA ASP A 280 -8.61 24.58 -24.27
C ASP A 280 -7.39 24.72 -25.20
N SER A 281 -7.53 24.19 -26.43
CA SER A 281 -6.48 24.21 -27.46
C SER A 281 -6.04 25.62 -27.89
N THR A 282 -6.77 26.63 -27.46
CA THR A 282 -6.46 28.07 -27.76
C THR A 282 -5.25 28.57 -26.96
N LEU A 283 -4.90 27.95 -25.84
CA LEU A 283 -3.76 28.38 -25.01
C LEU A 283 -2.38 27.90 -25.54
N LEU A 284 -2.34 26.91 -26.41
CA LEU A 284 -1.09 26.39 -26.99
C LEU A 284 -0.71 27.07 -28.32
N ALA A 285 -1.66 27.72 -29.01
CA ALA A 285 -1.41 28.39 -30.29
C ALA A 285 -0.69 29.75 -30.14
N ASN A 286 -0.78 30.38 -28.95
CA ASN A 286 -0.23 31.71 -28.72
C ASN A 286 1.24 31.78 -28.29
N LYS A 287 1.93 30.63 -28.11
CA LYS A 287 3.37 30.58 -27.75
C LYS A 287 4.33 30.42 -28.93
N LYS A 288 3.86 30.37 -30.16
CA LYS A 288 4.72 30.29 -31.38
C LYS A 288 4.88 31.57 -32.15
N LYS A 289 4.45 32.69 -31.59
CA LYS A 289 4.74 34.02 -32.18
C LYS A 289 5.27 34.96 -31.10
N LYS A 290 6.51 34.77 -30.73
CA LYS A 290 7.42 35.81 -30.26
C LYS A 290 8.85 35.32 -30.35
#